data_7aa79f4239f6aad86e82d5b5a0ff8842
#
_entry.id   7aa79f4239f6aad86e82d5b5a0ff8842
#
_cell.length_a   1.000
_cell.length_b   1.000
_cell.length_c   1.000
_cell.angle_alpha   90.00
_cell.angle_beta   90.00
_cell.angle_gamma   90.00
#
_symmetry.space_group_name_H-M   'P 1'
#
loop_
_entity.id
_entity.type
_entity.pdbx_description
1 polymer ?
#
loop_
_entity_poly.entity_id
_entity_poly.type
_entity_poly.pdbx_seq_one_letter_code
_entity_poly.pdbx_strand_id
1 'polypeptide(L)'
;YHNIEYIKYEKNQIDLIEKIIKEYMKKAYVSIAIICKNDEEAKKIYKKLKERNITATNIVDNENKYDGGICVITSHLAKGLEFDGVIITDASEEKYSSEKAIDMKLLYVAMTRPLHELKVLYQKDITKPLREEAKKWTACMLCKHVV
;
A
#
# COMPACT_ATOMS: atom_id res chain seq x y z
N TYR A 1 4.37 14.65 -1.38
CA TYR A 1 3.86 13.98 -2.56
C TYR A 1 2.40 14.32 -2.76
N HIS A 2 1.92 14.19 -3.96
CA HIS A 2 0.70 14.88 -4.34
C HIS A 2 -0.42 13.95 -4.80
N ASN A 3 -0.20 12.65 -4.78
CA ASN A 3 -1.13 11.73 -5.40
C ASN A 3 -1.44 10.56 -4.48
N ILE A 4 -2.48 10.73 -3.67
CA ILE A 4 -2.96 9.69 -2.77
C ILE A 4 -4.37 9.29 -3.19
N GLU A 5 -4.59 7.98 -3.34
CA GLU A 5 -5.92 7.44 -3.56
C GLU A 5 -6.27 6.44 -2.47
N TYR A 6 -7.50 6.47 -2.00
CA TYR A 6 -8.02 5.56 -0.99
C TYR A 6 -9.03 4.65 -1.66
N ILE A 7 -8.76 3.35 -1.66
CA ILE A 7 -9.58 2.38 -2.40
C ILE A 7 -10.09 1.28 -1.48
N LYS A 8 -11.41 1.18 -1.37
CA LYS A 8 -12.04 0.14 -0.59
C LYS A 8 -12.17 -1.13 -1.42
N TYR A 9 -11.86 -2.28 -0.83
CA TYR A 9 -12.03 -3.58 -1.47
C TYR A 9 -12.79 -4.53 -0.57
N GLU A 10 -13.35 -5.59 -1.11
CA GLU A 10 -14.04 -6.62 -0.35
C GLU A 10 -13.28 -7.94 -0.37
N LYS A 11 -13.23 -8.62 -1.52
CA LYS A 11 -12.58 -9.91 -1.66
C LYS A 11 -11.46 -9.94 -2.70
N ASN A 12 -11.31 -8.87 -3.44
CA ASN A 12 -10.44 -8.82 -4.62
C ASN A 12 -9.15 -8.05 -4.39
N GLN A 13 -8.59 -8.14 -3.19
CA GLN A 13 -7.37 -7.41 -2.84
C GLN A 13 -6.23 -7.64 -3.83
N ILE A 14 -5.95 -8.90 -4.15
CA ILE A 14 -4.81 -9.20 -5.02
C ILE A 14 -5.04 -8.74 -6.47
N ASP A 15 -6.27 -8.81 -6.95
CA ASP A 15 -6.62 -8.28 -8.27
C ASP A 15 -6.36 -6.78 -8.33
N LEU A 16 -6.73 -6.08 -7.28
CA LEU A 16 -6.54 -4.65 -7.17
C LEU A 16 -5.06 -4.29 -7.09
N ILE A 17 -4.28 -5.03 -6.29
CA ILE A 17 -2.84 -4.83 -6.19
C ILE A 17 -2.18 -5.02 -7.55
N GLU A 18 -2.53 -6.07 -8.28
CA GLU A 18 -2.00 -6.34 -9.62
C GLU A 18 -2.32 -5.19 -10.58
N LYS A 19 -3.54 -4.71 -10.54
CA LYS A 19 -3.97 -3.58 -11.37
C LYS A 19 -3.13 -2.33 -11.10
N ILE A 20 -2.92 -2.02 -9.82
CA ILE A 20 -2.14 -0.86 -9.42
C ILE A 20 -0.67 -1.01 -9.84
N ILE A 21 -0.10 -2.20 -9.69
CA ILE A 21 1.26 -2.49 -10.13
C ILE A 21 1.40 -2.17 -11.62
N LYS A 22 0.45 -2.62 -12.43
CA LYS A 22 0.47 -2.36 -13.87
C LYS A 22 0.35 -0.88 -14.19
N GLU A 23 -0.48 -0.15 -13.45
CA GLU A 23 -0.59 1.31 -13.60
C GLU A 23 0.74 2.01 -13.28
N TYR A 24 1.39 1.60 -12.19
CA TYR A 24 2.68 2.15 -11.79
C TYR A 24 3.77 1.86 -12.83
N MET A 25 3.77 0.66 -13.37
CA MET A 25 4.73 0.29 -14.41
C MET A 25 4.54 1.11 -15.69
N LYS A 26 3.31 1.43 -16.05
CA LYS A 26 3.02 2.30 -17.19
C LYS A 26 3.54 3.72 -16.98
N LYS A 27 3.65 4.17 -15.73
CA LYS A 27 4.20 5.47 -15.38
C LYS A 27 5.73 5.44 -15.30
N ALA A 28 6.34 4.32 -15.65
CA ALA A 28 7.79 4.11 -15.61
C ALA A 28 8.38 4.22 -14.21
N TYR A 29 7.62 3.91 -13.18
CA TYR A 29 8.13 3.83 -11.82
C TYR A 29 9.06 2.62 -11.72
N VAL A 30 10.29 2.85 -11.25
CA VAL A 30 11.32 1.83 -11.15
C VAL A 30 11.41 1.18 -9.78
N SER A 31 10.72 1.75 -8.79
CA SER A 31 10.65 1.20 -7.44
C SER A 31 9.21 1.23 -6.95
N ILE A 32 8.68 0.04 -6.67
CA ILE A 32 7.30 -0.13 -6.24
C ILE A 32 7.29 -0.97 -4.97
N ALA A 33 6.75 -0.43 -3.89
CA ALA A 33 6.66 -1.16 -2.63
C ALA A 33 5.21 -1.50 -2.29
N ILE A 34 5.00 -2.77 -1.97
CA ILE A 34 3.74 -3.25 -1.42
C ILE A 34 3.99 -3.40 0.07
N ILE A 35 3.44 -2.47 0.86
CA ILE A 35 3.72 -2.38 2.28
C ILE A 35 2.61 -3.06 3.09
N CYS A 36 3.01 -4.07 3.85
CA CYS A 36 2.16 -4.84 4.73
C CYS A 36 2.45 -4.48 6.18
N LYS A 37 1.50 -4.76 7.07
CA LYS A 37 1.71 -4.45 8.49
C LYS A 37 2.66 -5.43 9.16
N ASN A 38 2.56 -6.73 8.82
CA ASN A 38 3.34 -7.77 9.48
C ASN A 38 3.82 -8.82 8.49
N ASP A 39 4.70 -9.71 8.98
CA ASP A 39 5.32 -10.74 8.16
C ASP A 39 4.34 -11.75 7.59
N GLU A 40 3.30 -12.10 8.33
CA GLU A 40 2.29 -13.07 7.85
C GLU A 40 1.57 -12.52 6.62
N GLU A 41 1.16 -11.28 6.67
CA GLU A 41 0.50 -10.62 5.55
C GLU A 41 1.45 -10.53 4.36
N ALA A 42 2.71 -10.15 4.62
CA ALA A 42 3.72 -10.03 3.57
C ALA A 42 3.94 -11.37 2.86
N LYS A 43 4.03 -12.47 3.60
CA LYS A 43 4.18 -13.82 3.03
C LYS A 43 3.00 -14.19 2.15
N LYS A 44 1.79 -13.91 2.61
CA LYS A 44 0.57 -14.22 1.85
C LYS A 44 0.52 -13.43 0.53
N ILE A 45 0.81 -12.14 0.60
CA ILE A 45 0.81 -11.28 -0.59
C ILE A 45 1.89 -11.73 -1.57
N TYR A 46 3.09 -11.99 -1.08
CA TYR A 46 4.21 -12.45 -1.91
C TYR A 46 3.86 -13.75 -2.65
N LYS A 47 3.28 -14.71 -1.94
CA LYS A 47 2.87 -15.99 -2.53
C LYS A 47 1.82 -15.78 -3.63
N LYS A 48 0.83 -14.93 -3.38
CA LYS A 48 -0.22 -14.65 -4.37
C LYS A 48 0.33 -13.94 -5.61
N LEU A 49 1.29 -13.05 -5.43
CA LEU A 49 1.95 -12.39 -6.58
C LEU A 49 2.73 -13.41 -7.41
N LYS A 50 3.44 -14.31 -6.73
CA LYS A 50 4.20 -15.36 -7.40
C LYS A 50 3.29 -16.28 -8.20
N GLU A 51 2.14 -16.64 -7.66
CA GLU A 51 1.14 -17.45 -8.35
C GLU A 51 0.61 -16.77 -9.62
N ARG A 52 0.66 -15.45 -9.67
CA ARG A 52 0.24 -14.66 -10.84
C ARG A 52 1.41 -14.28 -11.75
N ASN A 53 2.56 -14.90 -11.55
CA ASN A 53 3.78 -14.64 -12.32
C ASN A 53 4.25 -13.19 -12.26
N ILE A 54 4.00 -12.53 -11.13
CA ILE A 54 4.52 -11.18 -10.88
C ILE A 54 5.82 -11.33 -10.09
N THR A 55 6.92 -10.90 -10.69
CA THR A 55 8.23 -10.97 -10.07
C THR A 55 8.39 -9.86 -9.03
N ALA A 56 8.56 -10.24 -7.77
CA ALA A 56 8.74 -9.32 -6.67
C ALA A 56 9.80 -9.85 -5.71
N THR A 57 10.46 -8.95 -4.99
CA THR A 57 11.38 -9.30 -3.93
C THR A 57 10.65 -9.27 -2.61
N ASN A 58 10.73 -10.35 -1.83
CA ASN A 58 10.17 -10.34 -0.48
C ASN A 58 11.24 -9.93 0.51
N ILE A 59 11.15 -8.72 1.05
CA ILE A 59 12.13 -8.19 1.99
C ILE A 59 11.72 -8.57 3.41
N VAL A 60 12.47 -9.49 4.01
CA VAL A 60 12.14 -10.06 5.33
C VAL A 60 13.04 -9.58 6.46
N ASP A 61 14.14 -8.91 6.13
CA ASP A 61 15.07 -8.36 7.14
C ASP A 61 15.89 -7.20 6.53
N ASN A 62 16.68 -6.56 7.38
CA ASN A 62 17.51 -5.41 6.97
C ASN A 62 18.71 -5.81 6.11
N GLU A 63 19.03 -7.10 6.01
CA GLU A 63 20.15 -7.59 5.22
C GLU A 63 19.79 -7.83 3.77
N ASN A 64 18.51 -7.97 3.46
CA ASN A 64 18.05 -8.11 2.09
C ASN A 64 18.21 -6.78 1.36
N LYS A 65 19.08 -6.79 0.36
CA LYS A 65 19.30 -5.60 -0.45
C LYS A 65 18.18 -5.45 -1.47
N TYR A 66 17.59 -4.29 -1.46
CA TYR A 66 16.57 -3.94 -2.46
C TYR A 66 17.25 -3.21 -3.63
N ASP A 67 17.16 -3.80 -4.81
CA ASP A 67 17.80 -3.28 -6.03
C ASP A 67 16.83 -2.59 -6.98
N GLY A 68 15.66 -2.20 -6.52
CA GLY A 68 14.63 -1.64 -7.37
C GLY A 68 13.60 -2.69 -7.76
N GLY A 69 12.67 -2.30 -8.62
CA GLY A 69 11.57 -3.17 -9.03
C GLY A 69 10.48 -3.24 -7.97
N ILE A 70 9.70 -4.33 -8.01
CA ILE A 70 8.59 -4.55 -7.08
C ILE A 70 9.10 -5.28 -5.84
N CYS A 71 8.77 -4.77 -4.67
CA CYS A 71 9.06 -5.49 -3.42
C CYS A 71 7.83 -5.60 -2.53
N VAL A 72 7.80 -6.63 -1.71
CA VAL A 72 6.84 -6.78 -0.61
C VAL A 72 7.64 -6.57 0.66
N ILE A 73 7.20 -5.67 1.51
CA ILE A 73 7.95 -5.25 2.68
C ILE A 73 6.98 -4.88 3.81
N THR A 74 7.41 -5.06 5.06
CA THR A 74 6.60 -4.59 6.19
C THR A 74 6.90 -3.13 6.49
N SER A 75 5.95 -2.44 7.13
CA SER A 75 6.13 -1.06 7.54
C SER A 75 7.39 -0.87 8.36
N HIS A 76 7.68 -1.81 9.28
CA HIS A 76 8.85 -1.75 10.13
C HIS A 76 10.16 -1.71 9.32
N LEU A 77 10.27 -2.55 8.28
CA LEU A 77 11.47 -2.62 7.45
C LEU A 77 11.55 -1.49 6.41
N ALA A 78 10.42 -0.86 6.11
CA ALA A 78 10.38 0.22 5.11
C ALA A 78 10.98 1.53 5.63
N LYS A 79 11.21 1.63 6.94
CA LYS A 79 11.78 2.83 7.54
C LYS A 79 13.15 3.15 6.93
N GLY A 80 13.31 4.40 6.48
CA GLY A 80 14.55 4.84 5.85
C GLY A 80 14.65 4.56 4.36
N LEU A 81 13.66 3.90 3.78
CA LEU A 81 13.62 3.62 2.34
C LEU A 81 12.57 4.49 1.67
N GLU A 82 12.75 4.75 0.38
CA GLU A 82 11.80 5.51 -0.43
C GLU A 82 11.53 4.76 -1.73
N PHE A 83 10.31 4.91 -2.25
CA PHE A 83 9.88 4.21 -3.45
C PHE A 83 9.09 5.17 -4.35
N ASP A 84 9.18 4.99 -5.66
CA ASP A 84 8.41 5.80 -6.60
C ASP A 84 6.90 5.67 -6.35
N GLY A 85 6.43 4.44 -6.25
CA GLY A 85 5.04 4.14 -5.96
C GLY A 85 4.89 3.20 -4.77
N VAL A 86 3.90 3.45 -3.93
CA VAL A 86 3.63 2.62 -2.75
C VAL A 86 2.18 2.17 -2.76
N ILE A 87 1.96 0.93 -2.34
CA ILE A 87 0.64 0.36 -2.12
C ILE A 87 0.59 -0.10 -0.67
N ILE A 88 -0.31 0.47 0.13
CA ILE A 88 -0.59 -0.02 1.47
C ILE A 88 -1.72 -1.03 1.34
N THR A 89 -1.47 -2.27 1.72
CA THR A 89 -2.36 -3.40 1.44
C THR A 89 -3.68 -3.37 2.16
N ASP A 90 -3.69 -2.87 3.39
CA ASP A 90 -4.92 -2.82 4.18
C ASP A 90 -4.79 -1.84 5.34
N ALA A 91 -5.35 -0.65 5.19
CA ALA A 91 -5.34 0.39 6.21
C ALA A 91 -6.65 0.41 7.03
N SER A 92 -7.30 -0.73 7.16
CA SER A 92 -8.54 -0.82 7.95
C SER A 92 -8.25 -0.64 9.45
N GLU A 93 -9.28 -0.20 10.18
CA GLU A 93 -9.17 0.01 11.62
C GLU A 93 -8.78 -1.27 12.36
N GLU A 94 -9.21 -2.43 11.86
CA GLU A 94 -8.83 -3.73 12.44
C GLU A 94 -7.34 -4.02 12.32
N LYS A 95 -6.71 -3.54 11.26
CA LYS A 95 -5.26 -3.74 11.01
C LYS A 95 -4.42 -2.69 11.71
N TYR A 96 -4.76 -1.43 11.49
CA TYR A 96 -4.04 -0.28 12.08
C TYR A 96 -5.00 0.43 13.02
N SER A 97 -4.98 -0.02 14.29
CA SER A 97 -5.89 0.52 15.29
C SER A 97 -5.52 1.95 15.67
N SER A 98 -6.48 2.86 15.55
CA SER A 98 -6.28 4.26 15.94
C SER A 98 -6.03 4.41 17.44
N GLU A 99 -6.35 3.39 18.23
CA GLU A 99 -6.13 3.38 19.67
C GLU A 99 -4.74 2.87 20.08
N LYS A 100 -3.97 2.34 19.12
CA LYS A 100 -2.64 1.82 19.39
C LYS A 100 -1.58 2.72 18.75
N ALA A 101 -0.74 3.33 19.60
CA ALA A 101 0.32 4.22 19.13
C ALA A 101 1.29 3.53 18.18
N ILE A 102 1.61 2.24 18.42
CA ILE A 102 2.51 1.50 17.57
C ILE A 102 1.93 1.33 16.15
N ASP A 103 0.62 1.05 16.05
CA ASP A 103 -0.04 0.90 14.75
C ASP A 103 -0.02 2.22 13.99
N MET A 104 -0.26 3.32 14.67
CA MET A 104 -0.24 4.64 14.04
C MET A 104 1.16 5.02 13.55
N LYS A 105 2.20 4.65 14.29
CA LYS A 105 3.58 4.86 13.86
C LYS A 105 3.90 4.05 12.61
N LEU A 106 3.48 2.78 12.58
CA LEU A 106 3.71 1.92 11.43
C LEU A 106 3.00 2.44 10.18
N LEU A 107 1.77 2.90 10.34
CA LEU A 107 1.01 3.48 9.24
C LEU A 107 1.67 4.76 8.73
N TYR A 108 2.09 5.63 9.64
CA TYR A 108 2.78 6.87 9.28
C TYR A 108 4.05 6.58 8.48
N VAL A 109 4.86 5.61 8.93
CA VAL A 109 6.05 5.22 8.18
C VAL A 109 5.67 4.82 6.76
N ALA A 110 4.69 3.95 6.61
CA ALA A 110 4.26 3.47 5.30
C ALA A 110 3.79 4.63 4.40
N MET A 111 2.99 5.53 4.93
CA MET A 111 2.42 6.64 4.17
C MET A 111 3.45 7.69 3.76
N THR A 112 4.60 7.72 4.40
CA THR A 112 5.65 8.70 4.09
C THR A 112 6.76 8.15 3.19
N ARG A 113 6.63 6.91 2.71
CA ARG A 113 7.64 6.29 1.84
C ARG A 113 7.52 6.63 0.35
N PRO A 114 6.34 7.01 -0.20
CA PRO A 114 6.25 7.28 -1.63
C PRO A 114 6.92 8.59 -2.03
N LEU A 115 7.63 8.55 -3.16
CA LEU A 115 8.17 9.74 -3.81
C LEU A 115 7.11 10.40 -4.70
N HIS A 116 6.28 9.59 -5.37
CA HIS A 116 5.35 10.08 -6.37
C HIS A 116 3.90 9.74 -6.11
N GLU A 117 3.59 8.51 -5.74
CA GLU A 117 2.20 8.08 -5.66
C GLU A 117 1.96 7.05 -4.56
N LEU A 118 0.80 7.18 -3.90
CA LEU A 118 0.38 6.28 -2.82
C LEU A 118 -1.05 5.82 -3.08
N LYS A 119 -1.24 4.50 -3.04
CA LYS A 119 -2.58 3.89 -3.03
C LYS A 119 -2.78 3.25 -1.67
N VAL A 120 -3.85 3.63 -1.00
CA VAL A 120 -4.18 3.10 0.33
C VAL A 120 -5.42 2.22 0.19
N LEU A 121 -5.24 0.92 0.35
CA LEU A 121 -6.35 -0.03 0.27
C LEU A 121 -6.90 -0.29 1.66
N TYR A 122 -8.18 -0.57 1.75
CA TYR A 122 -8.81 -0.89 3.03
C TYR A 122 -10.09 -1.69 2.85
N GLN A 123 -10.48 -2.42 3.90
CA GLN A 123 -11.74 -3.15 3.97
C GLN A 123 -12.60 -2.53 5.04
N LYS A 124 -13.92 -2.64 4.90
CA LYS A 124 -14.90 -2.15 5.88
C LYS A 124 -14.66 -0.69 6.23
N ASP A 125 -14.09 -0.42 7.41
CA ASP A 125 -13.81 0.92 7.88
C ASP A 125 -12.32 1.20 7.84
N ILE A 126 -11.92 2.24 7.15
CA ILE A 126 -10.54 2.70 7.15
C ILE A 126 -10.18 3.21 8.57
N THR A 127 -8.91 3.11 8.93
CA THR A 127 -8.44 3.60 10.23
C THR A 127 -8.89 5.04 10.45
N LYS A 128 -9.31 5.33 11.68
CA LYS A 128 -10.00 6.58 12.02
C LYS A 128 -9.33 7.87 11.54
N PRO A 129 -8.00 8.04 11.71
CA PRO A 129 -7.36 9.28 11.26
C PRO A 129 -7.45 9.55 9.76
N LEU A 130 -7.71 8.53 8.95
CA LEU A 130 -7.79 8.67 7.50
C LEU A 130 -9.23 8.78 6.97
N ARG A 131 -10.25 8.69 7.83
CA ARG A 131 -11.64 8.69 7.40
C ARG A 131 -12.04 9.92 6.63
N GLU A 132 -11.64 11.09 7.09
CA GLU A 132 -12.01 12.34 6.42
C GLU A 132 -11.35 12.45 5.04
N GLU A 133 -10.08 12.08 4.94
CA GLU A 133 -9.37 12.09 3.66
C GLU A 133 -9.99 11.11 2.66
N ALA A 134 -10.33 9.92 3.12
CA ALA A 134 -10.95 8.89 2.27
C ALA A 134 -12.32 9.35 1.78
N LYS A 135 -13.12 10.00 2.63
CA LYS A 135 -14.41 10.55 2.24
C LYS A 135 -14.29 11.64 1.19
N LYS A 136 -13.33 12.53 1.35
CA LYS A 136 -13.06 13.62 0.39
C LYS A 136 -12.70 13.05 -0.97
N TRP A 137 -11.87 12.01 -1.00
CA TRP A 137 -11.48 11.36 -2.24
C TRP A 137 -12.68 10.72 -2.92
N THR A 138 -13.54 9.99 -2.19
CA THR A 138 -14.74 9.37 -2.71
C THR A 138 -15.69 10.41 -3.30
N ALA A 139 -15.92 11.51 -2.58
CA ALA A 139 -16.75 12.61 -3.06
C ALA A 139 -16.21 13.23 -4.36
N CYS A 140 -14.90 13.40 -4.43
CA CYS A 140 -14.24 13.94 -5.62
C CYS A 140 -14.42 13.00 -6.83
N MET A 141 -14.30 11.69 -6.62
CA MET A 141 -14.51 10.69 -7.67
C MET A 141 -15.95 10.69 -8.17
N LEU A 142 -16.91 10.78 -7.25
CA LEU A 142 -18.32 10.86 -7.61
C LEU A 142 -18.62 12.11 -8.45
N CYS A 143 -18.03 13.25 -8.08
CA CYS A 143 -18.18 14.48 -8.85
C CYS A 143 -17.62 14.36 -10.27
N LYS A 144 -16.54 13.64 -10.45
CA LYS A 144 -15.93 13.41 -11.76
C LYS A 144 -16.80 12.53 -12.66
N HIS A 145 -17.65 11.70 -12.08
CA HIS A 145 -18.52 10.80 -12.84
C HIS A 145 -19.91 11.39 -13.14
N VAL A 146 -20.26 12.52 -12.56
CA VAL A 146 -21.56 13.16 -12.73
C VAL A 146 -21.58 14.17 -13.89
N VAL A 147 -20.44 14.41 -14.46
CA VAL A 147 -20.33 15.29 -15.65
C VAL A 147 -20.23 14.44 -16.93
#